data_ff1ab637a72b24d3cc2b66f175843801
#
_entry.id   ff1ab637a72b24d3cc2b66f175843801
#
_cell.length_a   1.000
_cell.length_b   1.000
_cell.length_c   1.000
_cell.angle_alpha   90.00
_cell.angle_beta   90.00
_cell.angle_gamma   90.00
#
_symmetry.space_group_name_H-M   'P 1'
#
loop_
_entity.id
_entity.type
_entity.pdbx_description
1 polymer ?
#
loop_
_entity_poly.entity_id
_entity_poly.type
_entity_poly.pdbx_seq_one_letter_code
_entity_poly.pdbx_strand_id
1 'polypeptide(L)'
;MCIRDRFGFTQNEVIKALKEYGLEDKKEEVKRWYDGFCFGEMKDIYNPWSIINYLDKKEVAPYWANTSSNSLIGTLIREGNTQVKESFELLLSGKEIITELDEQIVYDQLDLEETAIWSLLLASGYLKVEKKIRNDSDYLNWKQLYRLKLTNFEVQVMFAHMVKNWFSKAGGDYNAFIKAMLVGDIEAMNAYMNRISMHIFSYFDVGKKSSQMLEPERFYHGFVLGLLVELIDQYEIKSNRESGFGRYDVMLRPRNVKKDKAIIMEFKVLSPKTVSYTHLTL
;
A
#
# COMPACT_ATOMS: atom_id res chain seq x y z
N MET A 1 25.59 -31.59 -10.57
CA MET A 1 24.99 -30.97 -9.38
C MET A 1 24.34 -29.70 -9.87
N CYS A 2 23.03 -29.75 -10.12
CA CYS A 2 22.33 -28.54 -10.59
C CYS A 2 22.23 -27.58 -9.41
N ILE A 3 23.02 -26.53 -9.46
CA ILE A 3 22.83 -25.36 -8.62
C ILE A 3 21.44 -24.82 -9.02
N ARG A 4 20.48 -24.87 -8.12
CA ARG A 4 19.16 -24.27 -8.37
C ARG A 4 19.33 -22.78 -8.34
N ASP A 5 19.29 -22.15 -9.51
CA ASP A 5 19.50 -20.71 -9.71
C ASP A 5 18.31 -19.85 -9.21
N ARG A 6 17.67 -20.24 -8.10
CA ARG A 6 16.51 -19.53 -7.58
C ARG A 6 16.63 -19.27 -6.08
N PHE A 7 16.25 -18.08 -5.70
CA PHE A 7 16.11 -17.65 -4.31
C PHE A 7 14.65 -17.75 -3.89
N GLY A 8 14.20 -18.91 -3.38
CA GLY A 8 12.85 -19.05 -2.87
C GLY A 8 12.28 -20.46 -3.01
N PHE A 9 11.17 -20.70 -2.32
CA PHE A 9 10.41 -21.93 -2.45
C PHE A 9 9.39 -21.81 -3.59
N THR A 10 9.26 -22.88 -4.35
CA THR A 10 8.17 -23.01 -5.33
C THR A 10 6.87 -23.38 -4.61
N GLN A 11 5.74 -23.16 -5.28
CA GLN A 11 4.43 -23.56 -4.78
C GLN A 11 4.37 -25.04 -4.39
N ASN A 12 4.99 -25.92 -5.19
CA ASN A 12 4.98 -27.37 -4.87
C ASN A 12 5.80 -27.69 -3.61
N GLU A 13 6.90 -27.01 -3.38
CA GLU A 13 7.71 -27.18 -2.16
C GLU A 13 6.94 -26.68 -0.93
N VAL A 14 6.26 -25.53 -1.05
CA VAL A 14 5.42 -25.00 0.03
C VAL A 14 4.25 -25.93 0.34
N ILE A 15 3.55 -26.45 -0.67
CA ILE A 15 2.45 -27.40 -0.48
C ILE A 15 2.96 -28.68 0.24
N LYS A 16 4.13 -29.18 -0.17
CA LYS A 16 4.73 -30.36 0.49
C LYS A 16 5.05 -30.06 1.95
N ALA A 17 5.65 -28.91 2.24
CA ALA A 17 5.96 -28.52 3.61
C ALA A 17 4.69 -28.34 4.46
N LEU A 18 3.64 -27.69 3.94
CA LEU A 18 2.37 -27.56 4.64
C LEU A 18 1.77 -28.92 5.00
N LYS A 19 1.87 -29.88 4.09
CA LYS A 19 1.41 -31.25 4.35
C LYS A 19 2.20 -31.92 5.46
N GLU A 20 3.52 -31.82 5.46
CA GLU A 20 4.40 -32.37 6.48
C GLU A 20 4.12 -31.79 7.88
N TYR A 21 3.67 -30.52 7.94
CA TYR A 21 3.33 -29.83 9.19
C TYR A 21 1.85 -29.92 9.58
N GLY A 22 1.00 -30.62 8.80
CA GLY A 22 -0.43 -30.78 9.06
C GLY A 22 -1.25 -29.49 8.86
N LEU A 23 -0.84 -28.65 7.92
CA LEU A 23 -1.41 -27.32 7.62
C LEU A 23 -1.98 -27.24 6.19
N GLU A 24 -2.47 -28.36 5.64
CA GLU A 24 -2.96 -28.44 4.26
C GLU A 24 -4.16 -27.51 4.01
N ASP A 25 -5.02 -27.35 5.01
CA ASP A 25 -6.18 -26.45 5.00
C ASP A 25 -5.81 -24.97 4.90
N LYS A 26 -4.56 -24.60 5.21
CA LYS A 26 -4.03 -23.24 5.21
C LYS A 26 -3.39 -22.80 3.89
N LYS A 27 -3.44 -23.63 2.86
CA LYS A 27 -2.78 -23.37 1.57
C LYS A 27 -3.18 -22.02 0.97
N GLU A 28 -4.46 -21.70 0.91
CA GLU A 28 -4.93 -20.44 0.29
C GLU A 28 -4.55 -19.20 1.13
N GLU A 29 -4.54 -19.33 2.45
CA GLU A 29 -4.07 -18.29 3.36
C GLU A 29 -2.58 -18.01 3.15
N VAL A 30 -1.74 -19.04 3.12
CA VAL A 30 -0.30 -18.95 2.89
C VAL A 30 0.00 -18.39 1.51
N LYS A 31 -0.75 -18.81 0.48
CA LYS A 31 -0.63 -18.27 -0.88
C LYS A 31 -0.92 -16.79 -0.90
N ARG A 32 -2.02 -16.34 -0.33
CA ARG A 32 -2.38 -14.92 -0.26
C ARG A 32 -1.29 -14.08 0.42
N TRP A 33 -0.74 -14.59 1.52
CA TRP A 33 0.22 -13.84 2.32
C TRP A 33 1.61 -13.76 1.72
N TYR A 34 2.13 -14.85 1.16
CA TYR A 34 3.57 -15.01 0.91
C TYR A 34 3.93 -15.31 -0.54
N ASP A 35 2.95 -15.62 -1.40
CA ASP A 35 3.20 -15.86 -2.81
C ASP A 35 3.41 -14.55 -3.57
N GLY A 36 4.11 -14.60 -4.70
CA GLY A 36 4.13 -13.51 -5.67
C GLY A 36 5.50 -13.03 -6.09
N PHE A 37 6.59 -13.60 -5.59
CA PHE A 37 7.91 -13.29 -6.14
C PHE A 37 8.07 -13.92 -7.52
N CYS A 38 8.76 -13.19 -8.42
CA CYS A 38 9.05 -13.62 -9.77
C CYS A 38 10.55 -13.53 -10.02
N PHE A 39 11.16 -14.60 -10.54
CA PHE A 39 12.56 -14.64 -10.94
C PHE A 39 12.65 -15.09 -12.40
N GLY A 40 12.91 -14.16 -13.29
CA GLY A 40 12.86 -14.41 -14.74
C GLY A 40 11.45 -14.81 -15.18
N GLU A 41 11.31 -16.00 -15.76
CA GLU A 41 10.02 -16.55 -16.16
C GLU A 41 9.30 -17.33 -15.05
N MET A 42 9.99 -17.60 -13.94
CA MET A 42 9.43 -18.35 -12.83
C MET A 42 8.54 -17.44 -11.96
N LYS A 43 7.29 -17.84 -11.80
CA LYS A 43 6.27 -17.20 -10.97
C LYS A 43 5.95 -18.06 -9.76
N ASP A 44 5.12 -17.53 -8.86
CA ASP A 44 4.64 -18.23 -7.65
C ASP A 44 5.81 -18.71 -6.77
N ILE A 45 6.77 -17.82 -6.55
CA ILE A 45 7.89 -18.06 -5.66
C ILE A 45 7.61 -17.39 -4.31
N TYR A 46 7.92 -18.14 -3.25
CA TYR A 46 7.70 -17.73 -1.87
C TYR A 46 9.02 -17.39 -1.19
N ASN A 47 9.01 -16.35 -0.35
CA ASN A 47 10.17 -16.01 0.45
C ASN A 47 10.43 -17.11 1.49
N PRO A 48 11.65 -17.69 1.56
CA PRO A 48 11.96 -18.77 2.48
C PRO A 48 11.81 -18.36 3.96
N TRP A 49 12.18 -17.12 4.30
CA TRP A 49 12.09 -16.63 5.67
C TRP A 49 10.64 -16.60 6.16
N SER A 50 9.72 -16.10 5.31
CA SER A 50 8.30 -16.03 5.66
C SER A 50 7.70 -17.41 5.81
N ILE A 51 8.01 -18.34 4.91
CA ILE A 51 7.49 -19.72 4.98
C ILE A 51 8.03 -20.46 6.20
N ILE A 52 9.33 -20.40 6.49
CA ILE A 52 9.93 -21.08 7.65
C ILE A 52 9.31 -20.55 8.96
N ASN A 53 9.17 -19.21 9.10
CA ASN A 53 8.56 -18.64 10.29
C ASN A 53 7.07 -19.00 10.41
N TYR A 54 6.35 -19.05 9.30
CA TYR A 54 4.96 -19.48 9.31
C TYR A 54 4.81 -20.94 9.76
N LEU A 55 5.64 -21.85 9.24
CA LEU A 55 5.61 -23.26 9.62
C LEU A 55 5.93 -23.47 11.10
N ASP A 56 6.86 -22.68 11.65
CA ASP A 56 7.25 -22.73 13.06
C ASP A 56 6.14 -22.19 13.97
N LYS A 57 5.59 -21.00 13.66
CA LYS A 57 4.63 -20.29 14.52
C LYS A 57 3.18 -20.61 14.24
N LYS A 58 2.87 -21.14 13.04
CA LYS A 58 1.51 -21.45 12.55
C LYS A 58 0.57 -20.23 12.52
N GLU A 59 1.14 -19.03 12.45
CA GLU A 59 0.45 -17.76 12.39
C GLU A 59 0.96 -16.95 11.21
N VAL A 60 0.05 -16.25 10.52
CA VAL A 60 0.42 -15.32 9.45
C VAL A 60 0.86 -13.98 10.02
N ALA A 61 2.01 -13.49 9.57
CA ALA A 61 2.55 -12.19 9.96
C ALA A 61 3.53 -11.68 8.90
N PRO A 62 3.86 -10.38 8.87
CA PRO A 62 4.86 -9.83 7.95
C PRO A 62 6.27 -10.18 8.44
N TYR A 63 6.72 -11.40 8.22
CA TYR A 63 8.02 -11.90 8.70
C TYR A 63 9.19 -11.31 7.94
N TRP A 64 9.22 -11.46 6.61
CA TRP A 64 10.30 -10.95 5.78
C TRP A 64 10.25 -9.43 5.67
N ALA A 65 9.08 -8.88 5.45
CA ALA A 65 8.90 -7.45 5.26
C ALA A 65 9.34 -6.63 6.50
N ASN A 66 9.36 -7.23 7.69
CA ASN A 66 9.83 -6.59 8.92
C ASN A 66 11.31 -6.85 9.25
N THR A 67 12.05 -7.59 8.41
CA THR A 67 13.48 -7.92 8.70
C THR A 67 14.44 -6.78 8.39
N SER A 68 14.06 -5.86 7.51
CA SER A 68 14.90 -4.74 7.08
C SER A 68 14.40 -3.41 7.64
N SER A 69 15.34 -2.46 7.77
CA SER A 69 14.96 -1.07 8.03
C SER A 69 14.33 -0.49 6.78
N ASN A 70 13.00 -0.42 6.75
CA ASN A 70 12.23 0.17 5.65
C ASN A 70 12.28 1.72 5.67
N SER A 71 13.22 2.31 6.43
CA SER A 71 13.31 3.75 6.64
C SER A 71 13.60 4.52 5.35
N LEU A 72 14.50 4.01 4.51
CA LEU A 72 14.83 4.63 3.22
C LEU A 72 13.59 4.70 2.32
N ILE A 73 12.91 3.56 2.12
CA ILE A 73 11.71 3.50 1.30
C ILE A 73 10.61 4.38 1.88
N GLY A 74 10.45 4.36 3.20
CA GLY A 74 9.50 5.22 3.88
C GLY A 74 9.78 6.71 3.67
N THR A 75 11.05 7.10 3.67
CA THR A 75 11.47 8.47 3.37
C THR A 75 11.19 8.83 1.91
N LEU A 76 11.61 8.01 0.95
CA LEU A 76 11.41 8.25 -0.48
C LEU A 76 9.93 8.41 -0.85
N ILE A 77 9.04 7.58 -0.31
CA ILE A 77 7.60 7.69 -0.56
C ILE A 77 7.02 8.93 0.12
N ARG A 78 7.41 9.21 1.36
CA ARG A 78 6.93 10.36 2.14
C ARG A 78 7.36 11.68 1.51
N GLU A 79 8.60 11.78 1.04
CA GLU A 79 9.20 12.98 0.44
C GLU A 79 8.98 13.04 -1.07
N GLY A 80 8.52 11.95 -1.68
CA GLY A 80 8.16 11.89 -3.08
C GLY A 80 7.08 12.91 -3.45
N ASN A 81 7.06 13.29 -4.73
CA ASN A 81 6.07 14.20 -5.28
C ASN A 81 4.65 13.58 -5.25
N THR A 82 3.68 14.33 -5.74
CA THR A 82 2.27 13.92 -5.81
C THR A 82 2.09 12.63 -6.58
N GLN A 83 2.76 12.48 -7.70
CA GLN A 83 2.61 11.33 -8.58
C GLN A 83 3.11 10.05 -7.91
N VAL A 84 4.20 10.13 -7.13
CA VAL A 84 4.68 9.02 -6.29
C VAL A 84 3.62 8.63 -5.26
N LYS A 85 3.01 9.60 -4.59
CA LYS A 85 1.99 9.37 -3.56
C LYS A 85 0.71 8.75 -4.14
N GLU A 86 0.25 9.26 -5.28
CA GLU A 86 -0.90 8.70 -6.01
C GLU A 86 -0.66 7.25 -6.45
N SER A 87 0.51 7.00 -7.03
CA SER A 87 0.91 5.67 -7.46
C SER A 87 1.02 4.71 -6.27
N PHE A 88 1.55 5.19 -5.15
CA PHE A 88 1.64 4.39 -3.93
C PHE A 88 0.26 4.08 -3.33
N GLU A 89 -0.66 5.03 -3.37
CA GLU A 89 -2.06 4.83 -2.98
C GLU A 89 -2.75 3.76 -3.83
N LEU A 90 -2.56 3.81 -5.16
CA LEU A 90 -3.07 2.77 -6.06
C LEU A 90 -2.55 1.39 -5.66
N LEU A 91 -1.25 1.27 -5.38
CA LEU A 91 -0.63 0.03 -4.94
C LEU A 91 -1.20 -0.47 -3.61
N LEU A 92 -1.36 0.41 -2.61
CA LEU A 92 -1.96 0.07 -1.31
C LEU A 92 -3.42 -0.39 -1.45
N SER A 93 -4.16 0.18 -2.41
CA SER A 93 -5.53 -0.26 -2.72
C SER A 93 -5.60 -1.58 -3.50
N GLY A 94 -4.45 -2.23 -3.74
CA GLY A 94 -4.35 -3.47 -4.50
C GLY A 94 -4.43 -3.30 -6.01
N LYS A 95 -4.37 -2.05 -6.50
CA LYS A 95 -4.34 -1.73 -7.93
C LYS A 95 -2.92 -1.80 -8.49
N GLU A 96 -2.81 -1.60 -9.79
CA GLU A 96 -1.56 -1.63 -10.53
C GLU A 96 -1.15 -0.20 -10.92
N ILE A 97 0.15 0.03 -11.03
CA ILE A 97 0.71 1.24 -11.65
C ILE A 97 1.41 0.89 -12.96
N ILE A 98 1.51 1.87 -13.84
CA ILE A 98 2.25 1.74 -15.10
C ILE A 98 3.38 2.75 -15.06
N THR A 99 4.61 2.25 -15.17
CA THR A 99 5.82 3.09 -15.10
C THR A 99 6.94 2.52 -15.96
N GLU A 100 7.92 3.35 -16.24
CA GLU A 100 9.22 2.91 -16.73
C GLU A 100 10.05 2.36 -15.56
N LEU A 101 11.02 1.51 -15.86
CA LEU A 101 11.99 1.02 -14.89
C LEU A 101 13.39 1.39 -15.36
N ASP A 102 14.20 1.83 -14.44
CA ASP A 102 15.63 2.02 -14.66
C ASP A 102 16.38 0.81 -14.09
N GLU A 103 17.11 0.11 -14.95
CA GLU A 103 17.94 -1.05 -14.55
C GLU A 103 19.30 -0.61 -13.97
N GLN A 104 19.66 0.67 -14.13
CA GLN A 104 20.94 1.24 -13.69
C GLN A 104 20.77 2.23 -12.53
N ILE A 105 20.00 1.86 -11.53
CA ILE A 105 19.71 2.75 -10.38
C ILE A 105 21.01 3.15 -9.69
N VAL A 106 21.29 4.46 -9.67
CA VAL A 106 22.32 5.05 -8.83
C VAL A 106 21.66 5.73 -7.64
N TYR A 107 22.22 5.55 -6.44
CA TYR A 107 21.66 6.12 -5.20
C TYR A 107 21.40 7.63 -5.28
N ASP A 108 22.24 8.36 -6.02
CA ASP A 108 22.12 9.80 -6.19
C ASP A 108 20.91 10.24 -7.05
N GLN A 109 20.26 9.31 -7.74
CA GLN A 109 19.08 9.57 -8.57
C GLN A 109 17.75 9.31 -7.83
N LEU A 110 17.78 8.68 -6.67
CA LEU A 110 16.58 8.32 -5.92
C LEU A 110 15.73 9.53 -5.50
N ASP A 111 16.39 10.69 -5.31
CA ASP A 111 15.72 11.94 -4.92
C ASP A 111 15.23 12.76 -6.13
N LEU A 112 15.63 12.37 -7.36
CA LEU A 112 15.39 13.16 -8.55
C LEU A 112 14.36 12.57 -9.51
N GLU A 113 14.23 11.23 -9.55
CA GLU A 113 13.41 10.54 -10.53
C GLU A 113 12.46 9.52 -9.90
N GLU A 114 11.18 9.62 -10.24
CA GLU A 114 10.15 8.69 -9.76
C GLU A 114 10.42 7.25 -10.19
N THR A 115 10.93 7.07 -11.41
CA THR A 115 11.28 5.76 -11.98
C THR A 115 12.29 5.02 -11.11
N ALA A 116 13.23 5.74 -10.48
CA ALA A 116 14.22 5.16 -9.58
C ALA A 116 13.58 4.58 -8.32
N ILE A 117 12.55 5.22 -7.77
CA ILE A 117 11.82 4.72 -6.59
C ILE A 117 11.14 3.38 -6.91
N TRP A 118 10.43 3.31 -8.04
CA TRP A 118 9.73 2.09 -8.44
C TRP A 118 10.69 0.95 -8.80
N SER A 119 11.79 1.29 -9.43
CA SER A 119 12.87 0.34 -9.76
C SER A 119 13.53 -0.22 -8.50
N LEU A 120 13.78 0.62 -7.48
CA LEU A 120 14.29 0.19 -6.18
C LEU A 120 13.30 -0.74 -5.47
N LEU A 121 12.01 -0.39 -5.45
CA LEU A 121 10.96 -1.21 -4.85
C LEU A 121 10.81 -2.56 -5.54
N LEU A 122 10.97 -2.60 -6.87
CA LEU A 122 10.97 -3.86 -7.63
C LEU A 122 12.23 -4.69 -7.31
N ALA A 123 13.41 -4.09 -7.36
CA ALA A 123 14.68 -4.78 -7.08
C ALA A 123 14.73 -5.33 -5.64
N SER A 124 14.10 -4.62 -4.70
CA SER A 124 13.99 -5.05 -3.30
C SER A 124 12.87 -6.07 -3.06
N GLY A 125 12.11 -6.47 -4.09
CA GLY A 125 11.06 -7.48 -3.97
C GLY A 125 9.72 -6.99 -3.40
N TYR A 126 9.54 -5.68 -3.19
CA TYR A 126 8.27 -5.11 -2.73
C TYR A 126 7.22 -4.99 -3.84
N LEU A 127 7.68 -4.90 -5.08
CA LEU A 127 6.84 -4.91 -6.27
C LEU A 127 7.12 -6.15 -7.13
N LYS A 128 6.15 -6.50 -7.95
CA LYS A 128 6.27 -7.50 -9.01
C LYS A 128 5.79 -6.95 -10.34
N VAL A 129 6.33 -7.48 -11.43
CA VAL A 129 5.88 -7.18 -12.79
C VAL A 129 4.72 -8.10 -13.14
N GLU A 130 3.54 -7.53 -13.34
CA GLU A 130 2.38 -8.26 -13.88
C GLU A 130 2.46 -8.40 -15.40
N LYS A 131 2.89 -7.32 -16.09
CA LYS A 131 2.98 -7.30 -17.55
C LYS A 131 4.01 -6.29 -18.03
N LYS A 132 4.76 -6.68 -19.09
CA LYS A 132 5.54 -5.75 -19.91
C LYS A 132 4.64 -5.19 -21.01
N ILE A 133 4.64 -3.87 -21.17
CA ILE A 133 3.83 -3.17 -22.17
C ILE A 133 4.81 -2.57 -23.18
N ARG A 134 4.75 -3.03 -24.42
CA ARG A 134 5.52 -2.42 -25.51
C ARG A 134 4.67 -1.33 -26.13
N ASN A 135 5.23 -0.16 -26.31
CA ASN A 135 4.60 0.91 -27.07
C ASN A 135 5.27 0.93 -28.46
N ASP A 136 4.68 0.20 -29.40
CA ASP A 136 5.23 0.03 -30.75
C ASP A 136 4.88 1.21 -31.69
N SER A 137 4.21 2.24 -31.19
CA SER A 137 3.64 3.30 -32.02
C SER A 137 4.59 4.44 -32.39
N ASP A 138 5.78 4.51 -31.78
CA ASP A 138 6.72 5.61 -32.05
C ASP A 138 8.17 5.15 -31.96
N TYR A 139 8.83 4.98 -33.12
CA TYR A 139 10.22 4.54 -33.21
C TYR A 139 11.23 5.56 -32.61
N LEU A 140 10.84 6.82 -32.42
CA LEU A 140 11.72 7.86 -31.88
C LEU A 140 11.60 8.00 -30.35
N ASN A 141 10.47 7.53 -29.78
CA ASN A 141 10.18 7.58 -28.34
C ASN A 141 9.90 6.17 -27.79
N TRP A 142 10.70 5.17 -28.17
CA TRP A 142 10.55 3.82 -27.66
C TRP A 142 10.77 3.77 -26.15
N LYS A 143 9.69 3.47 -25.40
CA LYS A 143 9.70 3.34 -23.96
C LYS A 143 9.16 1.98 -23.56
N GLN A 144 9.93 1.25 -22.75
CA GLN A 144 9.46 0.01 -22.16
C GLN A 144 8.68 0.34 -20.88
N LEU A 145 7.36 0.16 -20.91
CA LEU A 145 6.51 0.33 -19.75
C LEU A 145 6.27 -1.00 -19.05
N TYR A 146 6.14 -0.94 -17.74
CA TYR A 146 5.84 -2.09 -16.89
C TYR A 146 4.60 -1.83 -16.07
N ARG A 147 3.74 -2.84 -15.99
CA ARG A 147 2.62 -2.85 -15.06
C ARG A 147 3.09 -3.51 -13.78
N LEU A 148 3.11 -2.75 -12.70
CA LEU A 148 3.63 -3.17 -11.40
C LEU A 148 2.50 -3.26 -10.38
N LYS A 149 2.66 -4.19 -9.43
CA LYS A 149 1.77 -4.41 -8.30
C LYS A 149 2.57 -4.76 -7.05
N LEU A 150 1.99 -4.60 -5.86
CA LEU A 150 2.59 -5.15 -4.65
C LEU A 150 2.77 -6.66 -4.76
N THR A 151 3.90 -7.15 -4.29
CA THR A 151 4.28 -8.56 -4.45
C THR A 151 3.25 -9.49 -3.83
N ASN A 152 2.83 -9.21 -2.59
CA ASN A 152 1.89 -10.03 -1.85
C ASN A 152 1.24 -9.25 -0.69
N PHE A 153 0.41 -9.93 0.09
CA PHE A 153 -0.31 -9.33 1.21
C PHE A 153 0.62 -8.98 2.38
N GLU A 154 1.71 -9.73 2.61
CA GLU A 154 2.73 -9.42 3.60
C GLU A 154 3.32 -8.01 3.38
N VAL A 155 3.66 -7.70 2.13
CA VAL A 155 4.19 -6.38 1.73
C VAL A 155 3.12 -5.30 1.90
N GLN A 156 1.88 -5.59 1.54
CA GLN A 156 0.77 -4.63 1.71
C GLN A 156 0.57 -4.26 3.19
N VAL A 157 0.58 -5.24 4.08
CA VAL A 157 0.47 -5.03 5.54
C VAL A 157 1.66 -4.22 6.05
N MET A 158 2.88 -4.53 5.62
CA MET A 158 4.08 -3.77 6.00
C MET A 158 3.96 -2.30 5.60
N PHE A 159 3.59 -2.00 4.35
CA PHE A 159 3.41 -0.63 3.90
C PHE A 159 2.28 0.09 4.63
N ALA A 160 1.17 -0.58 4.91
CA ALA A 160 0.09 -0.02 5.72
C ALA A 160 0.57 0.36 7.12
N HIS A 161 1.35 -0.52 7.78
CA HIS A 161 1.95 -0.21 9.08
C HIS A 161 2.97 0.94 9.00
N MET A 162 3.75 1.02 7.93
CA MET A 162 4.70 2.11 7.73
C MET A 162 3.98 3.45 7.62
N VAL A 163 2.93 3.54 6.79
CA VAL A 163 2.07 4.73 6.68
C VAL A 163 1.47 5.08 8.05
N LYS A 164 0.90 4.10 8.75
CA LYS A 164 0.38 4.29 10.12
C LYS A 164 1.43 4.90 11.06
N ASN A 165 2.67 4.42 11.00
CA ASN A 165 3.74 4.90 11.87
C ASN A 165 4.19 6.34 11.56
N TRP A 166 4.06 6.82 10.33
CA TRP A 166 4.32 8.23 10.01
C TRP A 166 3.40 9.17 10.78
N PHE A 167 2.18 8.73 11.06
CA PHE A 167 1.14 9.51 11.73
C PHE A 167 1.09 9.26 13.24
N SER A 168 1.59 8.12 13.73
CA SER A 168 1.62 7.81 15.15
C SER A 168 2.52 8.76 15.96
N LYS A 169 3.61 9.23 15.36
CA LYS A 169 4.48 10.25 15.96
C LYS A 169 3.81 11.61 16.13
N ALA A 170 2.70 11.84 15.44
CA ALA A 170 1.87 13.04 15.58
C ALA A 170 0.92 12.99 16.79
N GLY A 171 1.09 12.02 17.71
CA GLY A 171 0.38 11.99 18.99
C GLY A 171 -1.09 11.55 18.95
N GLY A 172 -1.49 10.83 17.90
CA GLY A 172 -2.86 10.35 17.76
C GLY A 172 -3.01 8.86 18.02
N ASP A 173 -3.93 8.50 18.89
CA ASP A 173 -4.35 7.12 19.07
C ASP A 173 -5.06 6.65 17.78
N TYR A 174 -4.36 5.83 16.97
CA TYR A 174 -4.88 5.24 15.74
C TYR A 174 -6.25 4.58 15.92
N ASN A 175 -6.44 3.88 17.02
CA ASN A 175 -7.70 3.28 17.36
C ASN A 175 -8.82 4.32 17.54
N ALA A 176 -8.50 5.59 17.81
CA ALA A 176 -9.51 6.63 17.98
C ALA A 176 -10.25 6.93 16.68
N PHE A 177 -9.52 7.03 15.53
CA PHE A 177 -10.18 7.25 14.22
C PHE A 177 -11.10 6.09 13.85
N ILE A 178 -10.58 4.84 13.95
CA ILE A 178 -11.36 3.65 13.61
C ILE A 178 -12.58 3.50 14.54
N LYS A 179 -12.40 3.71 15.84
CA LYS A 179 -13.53 3.68 16.80
C LYS A 179 -14.57 4.75 16.49
N ALA A 180 -14.14 5.98 16.24
CA ALA A 180 -15.03 7.08 15.87
C ALA A 180 -15.79 6.76 14.58
N MET A 181 -15.11 6.24 13.55
CA MET A 181 -15.72 5.85 12.29
C MET A 181 -16.77 4.75 12.47
N LEU A 182 -16.47 3.68 13.23
CA LEU A 182 -17.39 2.56 13.43
C LEU A 182 -18.66 2.94 14.21
N VAL A 183 -18.58 3.96 15.06
CA VAL A 183 -19.75 4.49 15.79
C VAL A 183 -20.43 5.68 15.09
N GLY A 184 -19.81 6.20 14.01
CA GLY A 184 -20.33 7.34 13.27
C GLY A 184 -20.09 8.70 13.93
N ASP A 185 -19.04 8.81 14.76
CA ASP A 185 -18.65 10.07 15.42
C ASP A 185 -17.81 10.92 14.45
N ILE A 186 -18.51 11.73 13.64
CA ILE A 186 -17.90 12.60 12.61
C ILE A 186 -17.02 13.67 13.25
N GLU A 187 -17.38 14.20 14.42
CA GLU A 187 -16.60 15.25 15.10
C GLU A 187 -15.24 14.70 15.54
N ALA A 188 -15.21 13.52 16.15
CA ALA A 188 -13.97 12.86 16.55
C ALA A 188 -13.11 12.48 15.34
N MET A 189 -13.73 12.01 14.24
CA MET A 189 -13.02 11.73 12.97
C MET A 189 -12.40 13.00 12.40
N ASN A 190 -13.14 14.10 12.33
CA ASN A 190 -12.65 15.39 11.84
C ASN A 190 -11.55 15.95 12.74
N ALA A 191 -11.70 15.91 14.05
CA ALA A 191 -10.67 16.34 15.01
C ALA A 191 -9.37 15.53 14.82
N TYR A 192 -9.48 14.23 14.62
CA TYR A 192 -8.34 13.36 14.31
C TYR A 192 -7.66 13.76 13.00
N MET A 193 -8.41 13.90 11.91
CA MET A 193 -7.89 14.26 10.60
C MET A 193 -7.24 15.66 10.61
N ASN A 194 -7.84 16.65 11.26
CA ASN A 194 -7.28 17.99 11.39
C ASN A 194 -5.98 18.00 12.20
N ARG A 195 -5.91 17.24 13.30
CA ARG A 195 -4.66 17.09 14.07
C ARG A 195 -3.55 16.48 13.24
N ILE A 196 -3.85 15.43 12.49
CA ILE A 196 -2.89 14.80 11.58
C ILE A 196 -2.44 15.80 10.50
N SER A 197 -3.38 16.57 9.91
CA SER A 197 -3.05 17.54 8.88
C SER A 197 -2.08 18.62 9.37
N MET A 198 -2.30 19.16 10.57
CA MET A 198 -1.41 20.17 11.14
C MET A 198 0.03 19.66 11.34
N HIS A 199 0.18 18.41 11.77
CA HIS A 199 1.50 17.84 11.95
C HIS A 199 2.20 17.49 10.64
N ILE A 200 1.45 17.06 9.62
CA ILE A 200 2.00 16.71 8.31
C ILE A 200 2.40 17.98 7.56
N PHE A 201 1.52 18.98 7.48
CA PHE A 201 1.82 20.22 6.74
C PHE A 201 2.96 21.01 7.35
N SER A 202 3.18 20.98 8.66
CA SER A 202 4.37 21.60 9.26
C SER A 202 5.67 20.91 8.82
N TYR A 203 5.63 19.66 8.41
CA TYR A 203 6.79 18.93 7.84
C TYR A 203 6.96 19.18 6.33
N PHE A 204 5.88 19.46 5.59
CA PHE A 204 5.90 19.66 4.15
C PHE A 204 6.14 21.13 3.75
N ASP A 205 5.89 22.09 4.63
CA ASP A 205 6.02 23.54 4.35
C ASP A 205 7.49 24.06 4.38
N VAL A 206 8.47 23.22 4.73
CA VAL A 206 9.88 23.66 4.83
C VAL A 206 10.59 23.75 3.48
N GLY A 207 9.89 23.66 2.36
CA GLY A 207 10.60 23.85 1.11
C GLY A 207 9.89 23.71 -0.22
N LYS A 208 8.83 24.41 -0.55
CA LYS A 208 8.54 24.92 -1.90
C LYS A 208 7.13 25.51 -2.06
N LYS A 209 7.10 26.65 -2.74
CA LYS A 209 6.04 27.44 -3.39
C LYS A 209 4.60 26.90 -3.46
N SER A 210 3.68 27.79 -3.12
CA SER A 210 2.23 27.76 -2.97
C SER A 210 1.35 27.41 -4.19
N SER A 211 1.82 26.69 -5.19
CA SER A 211 1.02 26.31 -6.36
C SER A 211 0.45 24.88 -6.33
N GLN A 212 0.65 24.13 -5.23
CA GLN A 212 0.28 22.72 -5.11
C GLN A 212 -0.83 22.45 -4.08
N MET A 213 -1.75 23.40 -3.87
CA MET A 213 -2.81 23.30 -2.86
C MET A 213 -3.97 22.35 -3.19
N LEU A 214 -3.93 21.61 -4.30
CA LEU A 214 -5.02 20.70 -4.73
C LEU A 214 -4.83 19.23 -4.31
N GLU A 215 -3.80 18.92 -3.56
CA GLU A 215 -3.33 17.56 -3.32
C GLU A 215 -3.62 16.93 -1.94
N PRO A 216 -4.08 17.65 -0.91
CA PRO A 216 -4.34 17.05 0.40
C PRO A 216 -5.40 15.95 0.38
N GLU A 217 -6.46 16.07 -0.43
CA GLU A 217 -7.56 15.10 -0.46
C GLU A 217 -7.09 13.69 -0.83
N ARG A 218 -6.21 13.58 -1.84
CA ARG A 218 -5.67 12.30 -2.30
C ARG A 218 -4.74 11.65 -1.28
N PHE A 219 -3.95 12.48 -0.59
CA PHE A 219 -3.11 12.01 0.50
C PHE A 219 -3.94 11.45 1.67
N TYR A 220 -5.01 12.16 2.07
CA TYR A 220 -5.93 11.68 3.11
C TYR A 220 -6.62 10.39 2.69
N HIS A 221 -6.97 10.26 1.43
CA HIS A 221 -7.57 9.06 0.91
C HIS A 221 -6.63 7.84 1.05
N GLY A 222 -5.39 7.93 0.59
CA GLY A 222 -4.39 6.87 0.75
C GLY A 222 -4.09 6.56 2.22
N PHE A 223 -4.02 7.60 3.05
CA PHE A 223 -3.85 7.46 4.48
C PHE A 223 -4.98 6.65 5.12
N VAL A 224 -6.22 7.03 4.85
CA VAL A 224 -7.39 6.32 5.40
C VAL A 224 -7.45 4.89 4.88
N LEU A 225 -7.15 4.63 3.62
CA LEU A 225 -7.05 3.25 3.11
C LEU A 225 -6.02 2.43 3.88
N GLY A 226 -4.86 3.01 4.22
CA GLY A 226 -3.85 2.37 5.07
C GLY A 226 -4.38 2.04 6.47
N LEU A 227 -5.17 2.96 7.07
CA LEU A 227 -5.82 2.71 8.36
C LEU A 227 -6.83 1.57 8.29
N LEU A 228 -7.55 1.43 7.19
CA LEU A 228 -8.64 0.46 7.03
C LEU A 228 -8.16 -0.96 6.76
N VAL A 229 -6.88 -1.18 6.49
CA VAL A 229 -6.32 -2.53 6.21
C VAL A 229 -6.65 -3.52 7.34
N GLU A 230 -6.67 -3.07 8.60
CA GLU A 230 -7.02 -3.92 9.75
C GLU A 230 -8.48 -4.39 9.74
N LEU A 231 -9.35 -3.72 8.99
CA LEU A 231 -10.77 -4.06 8.88
C LEU A 231 -11.11 -4.98 7.70
N ILE A 232 -10.12 -5.43 6.92
CA ILE A 232 -10.34 -6.27 5.72
C ILE A 232 -11.09 -7.57 6.04
N ASP A 233 -10.89 -8.13 7.21
CA ASP A 233 -11.59 -9.35 7.62
C ASP A 233 -13.06 -9.11 7.98
N GLN A 234 -13.42 -7.88 8.37
CA GLN A 234 -14.80 -7.48 8.70
C GLN A 234 -15.51 -6.79 7.53
N TYR A 235 -14.76 -6.08 6.69
CA TYR A 235 -15.29 -5.27 5.61
C TYR A 235 -14.62 -5.54 4.27
N GLU A 236 -15.41 -5.48 3.20
CA GLU A 236 -14.90 -5.32 1.82
C GLU A 236 -14.69 -3.82 1.59
N ILE A 237 -13.42 -3.41 1.40
CA ILE A 237 -13.04 -2.00 1.24
C ILE A 237 -12.97 -1.68 -0.25
N LYS A 238 -13.69 -0.64 -0.68
CA LYS A 238 -13.70 -0.14 -2.06
C LYS A 238 -13.34 1.33 -2.06
N SER A 239 -12.51 1.74 -3.00
CA SER A 239 -12.08 3.13 -3.14
C SER A 239 -12.33 3.68 -4.54
N ASN A 240 -12.55 4.99 -4.63
CA ASN A 240 -12.64 5.75 -5.89
C ASN A 240 -13.58 5.11 -6.94
N ARG A 241 -14.85 4.89 -6.60
CA ARG A 241 -15.83 4.41 -7.58
C ARG A 241 -16.96 5.40 -7.77
N GLU A 242 -17.36 5.56 -9.04
CA GLU A 242 -18.63 6.17 -9.39
C GLU A 242 -19.73 5.14 -9.14
N SER A 243 -20.72 5.50 -8.35
CA SER A 243 -21.99 4.79 -8.27
C SER A 243 -23.06 5.63 -8.95
N GLY A 244 -24.14 5.03 -9.43
CA GLY A 244 -25.18 5.72 -10.20
C GLY A 244 -25.81 6.96 -9.56
N PHE A 245 -25.44 7.31 -8.32
CA PHE A 245 -25.91 8.46 -7.56
C PHE A 245 -24.79 9.44 -7.12
N GLY A 246 -23.53 9.23 -7.54
CA GLY A 246 -22.41 10.11 -7.20
C GLY A 246 -21.08 9.38 -7.05
N ARG A 247 -20.07 10.16 -6.70
CA ARG A 247 -18.69 9.69 -6.44
C ARG A 247 -18.47 9.62 -4.94
N TYR A 248 -17.84 8.55 -4.49
CA TYR A 248 -17.36 8.41 -3.12
C TYR A 248 -15.86 8.07 -3.11
N ASP A 249 -15.16 8.46 -2.04
CA ASP A 249 -13.74 8.19 -1.94
C ASP A 249 -13.48 6.80 -1.36
N VAL A 250 -14.16 6.43 -0.28
CA VAL A 250 -14.01 5.12 0.36
C VAL A 250 -15.38 4.57 0.76
N MET A 251 -15.59 3.29 0.46
CA MET A 251 -16.76 2.52 0.90
C MET A 251 -16.30 1.27 1.65
N LEU A 252 -16.84 1.06 2.84
CA LEU A 252 -16.73 -0.18 3.61
C LEU A 252 -18.05 -0.93 3.54
N ARG A 253 -18.05 -2.07 2.86
CA ARG A 253 -19.18 -2.97 2.81
C ARG A 253 -18.99 -4.08 3.83
N PRO A 254 -19.85 -4.23 4.84
CA PRO A 254 -19.70 -5.24 5.86
C PRO A 254 -19.82 -6.65 5.27
N ARG A 255 -18.97 -7.57 5.68
CA ARG A 255 -19.11 -9.00 5.34
C ARG A 255 -20.28 -9.63 6.11
N ASN A 256 -20.59 -9.10 7.29
CA ASN A 256 -21.75 -9.51 8.09
C ASN A 256 -22.73 -8.32 8.27
N VAL A 257 -23.69 -8.20 7.35
CA VAL A 257 -24.69 -7.11 7.33
C VAL A 257 -25.64 -7.11 8.53
N LYS A 258 -25.70 -8.20 9.32
CA LYS A 258 -26.51 -8.26 10.52
C LYS A 258 -25.81 -7.66 11.74
N LYS A 259 -24.48 -7.58 11.71
CA LYS A 259 -23.65 -7.11 12.83
C LYS A 259 -23.11 -5.71 12.59
N ASP A 260 -22.69 -5.43 11.36
CA ASP A 260 -21.91 -4.25 11.05
C ASP A 260 -22.64 -3.37 10.03
N LYS A 261 -22.48 -2.04 10.13
CA LYS A 261 -23.06 -1.07 9.20
C LYS A 261 -22.15 -0.85 8.00
N ALA A 262 -22.73 -0.58 6.83
CA ALA A 262 -21.96 -0.06 5.70
C ALA A 262 -21.57 1.40 5.96
N ILE A 263 -20.36 1.78 5.54
CA ILE A 263 -19.81 3.12 5.74
C ILE A 263 -19.36 3.65 4.38
N ILE A 264 -19.76 4.88 4.05
CA ILE A 264 -19.31 5.62 2.87
C ILE A 264 -18.65 6.89 3.38
N MET A 265 -17.44 7.19 2.88
CA MET A 265 -16.69 8.38 3.26
C MET A 265 -16.35 9.19 2.03
N GLU A 266 -16.45 10.50 2.14
CA GLU A 266 -15.98 11.50 1.18
C GLU A 266 -15.09 12.49 1.93
N PHE A 267 -13.92 12.80 1.37
CA PHE A 267 -12.96 13.73 1.93
C PHE A 267 -13.05 15.07 1.20
N LYS A 268 -13.18 16.17 1.95
CA LYS A 268 -13.13 17.53 1.40
C LYS A 268 -12.13 18.37 2.19
N VAL A 269 -11.21 18.98 1.49
CA VAL A 269 -10.27 19.94 2.05
C VAL A 269 -10.77 21.35 1.75
N LEU A 270 -11.06 22.12 2.79
CA LEU A 270 -11.49 23.49 2.65
C LEU A 270 -10.28 24.43 2.69
N SER A 271 -10.23 25.38 1.77
CA SER A 271 -9.14 26.38 1.68
C SER A 271 -9.13 27.31 2.91
N PRO A 272 -7.95 27.76 3.40
CA PRO A 272 -7.81 28.60 4.61
C PRO A 272 -8.53 29.95 4.56
N LYS A 273 -9.01 30.37 3.39
CA LYS A 273 -9.85 31.60 3.28
C LYS A 273 -11.29 31.41 3.72
N THR A 274 -11.72 30.18 3.97
CA THR A 274 -13.07 29.84 4.43
C THR A 274 -12.93 28.78 5.49
N VAL A 275 -12.63 29.15 6.73
CA VAL A 275 -12.57 28.29 7.93
C VAL A 275 -12.00 26.87 7.67
N SER A 276 -10.85 26.61 8.24
CA SER A 276 -10.03 25.40 8.07
C SER A 276 -10.69 24.16 8.73
N TYR A 277 -11.57 23.49 8.03
CA TYR A 277 -12.09 22.19 8.49
C TYR A 277 -12.08 21.17 7.36
N THR A 278 -11.51 20.01 7.62
CA THR A 278 -11.73 18.81 6.80
C THR A 278 -13.06 18.23 7.23
N HIS A 279 -14.06 18.21 6.34
CA HIS A 279 -15.33 17.57 6.61
C HIS A 279 -15.35 16.14 6.08
N LEU A 280 -15.63 15.20 6.98
CA LEU A 280 -16.03 13.85 6.64
C LEU A 280 -17.56 13.79 6.66
N THR A 281 -18.16 13.23 5.62
CA THR A 281 -19.58 12.89 5.59
C THR A 281 -19.70 11.37 5.59
N LEU A 282 -20.48 10.83 6.49
CA LEU A 282 -20.84 9.41 6.58
C LEU A 282 -22.10 9.11 5.81
#